data_04943799687cc4880428c5c8bbbc0d26
#
_entry.id   04943799687cc4880428c5c8bbbc0d26
#
_cell.length_a   1.000
_cell.length_b   1.000
_cell.length_c   1.000
_cell.angle_alpha   90.00
_cell.angle_beta   90.00
_cell.angle_gamma   90.00
#
_symmetry.space_group_name_H-M   'P 1'
#
loop_
_entity.id
_entity.type
_entity.pdbx_description
1 polymer ?
#
loop_
_entity_poly.entity_id
_entity_poly.type
_entity_poly.pdbx_seq_one_letter_code
_entity_poly.pdbx_strand_id
1 'polypeptide(L)'
;MIDTFYSFAQGLMGGIWPFTVWPVLWTLIKIIAVLLPLMGCVAYLTLWERKAIGFTQIRLGPNRVGPFGLLQPIADALKLLTKEIIIPTAASKGLFVLGPVMTIMPALAAWSVVPFGPEVALANINAGLLFLMAVTSLEVYGVIIAGWASNSKYAFLGAMRASAQMVSYEIAIGFCLVVVLMVSGSLNMTDIVMGQGIGIAANKGLTFLSWNWLPLFPIFVVYFISSLAETNRHPFDVVEGESEIVAGHMVEYSGMAFAMFFLAEYANMILMSVLCVILFLGGWLPPIDSVVFNLIPGWIWLGIKSFVVVTMFLWVRATFPRFRYDQIMRLGWKIFIPVTLVWLVVVAAWMQTSFNIWK
;
A
#
# COMPACT_ATOMS: atom_id res chain seq x y z
N MET A 1 19.62 19.43 22.40
CA MET A 1 18.56 20.30 21.89
C MET A 1 17.16 19.80 22.32
N ILE A 2 16.81 18.53 22.12
CA ILE A 2 15.50 17.95 22.57
C ILE A 2 15.39 18.01 24.08
N ASP A 3 16.44 17.63 24.82
CA ASP A 3 16.46 17.65 26.28
C ASP A 3 16.38 19.07 26.85
N THR A 4 16.99 20.02 26.17
CA THR A 4 16.95 21.44 26.56
C THR A 4 15.56 22.04 26.36
N PHE A 5 14.90 21.67 25.24
CA PHE A 5 13.51 22.06 24.97
C PHE A 5 12.55 21.38 25.95
N TYR A 6 12.77 20.11 26.26
CA TYR A 6 11.96 19.35 27.23
C TYR A 6 12.02 19.98 28.62
N SER A 7 13.23 20.28 29.13
CA SER A 7 13.40 20.90 30.46
C SER A 7 12.81 22.31 30.52
N PHE A 8 12.94 23.11 29.48
CA PHE A 8 12.32 24.44 29.38
C PHE A 8 10.79 24.37 29.39
N ALA A 9 10.21 23.49 28.59
CA ALA A 9 8.77 23.31 28.50
C ALA A 9 8.18 22.70 29.81
N GLN A 10 8.91 21.81 30.48
CA GLN A 10 8.53 21.27 31.79
C GLN A 10 8.49 22.38 32.85
N GLY A 11 9.42 23.32 32.81
CA GLY A 11 9.39 24.47 33.70
C GLY A 11 8.20 25.40 33.49
N LEU A 12 7.71 25.53 32.26
CA LEU A 12 6.55 26.36 31.91
C LEU A 12 5.20 25.72 32.25
N MET A 13 5.03 24.42 31.99
CA MET A 13 3.74 23.71 32.06
C MET A 13 3.62 22.80 33.30
N GLY A 14 4.65 22.71 34.12
CA GLY A 14 4.65 21.90 35.35
C GLY A 14 4.41 20.41 35.12
N GLY A 15 3.64 19.77 35.99
CA GLY A 15 3.38 18.32 35.94
C GLY A 15 2.52 17.85 34.77
N ILE A 16 1.81 18.74 34.09
CA ILE A 16 0.96 18.37 32.91
C ILE A 16 1.86 18.07 31.71
N TRP A 17 3.02 18.73 31.60
CA TRP A 17 3.93 18.55 30.46
C TRP A 17 4.41 17.11 30.25
N PRO A 18 5.02 16.41 31.23
CA PRO A 18 5.55 15.08 31.02
C PRO A 18 4.48 14.01 30.81
N PHE A 19 3.29 14.15 31.41
CA PHE A 19 2.28 13.09 31.44
C PHE A 19 1.27 13.17 30.30
N THR A 20 1.01 14.35 29.75
CA THR A 20 -0.03 14.51 28.70
C THR A 20 0.47 15.23 27.45
N VAL A 21 1.13 16.37 27.60
CA VAL A 21 1.50 17.22 26.46
C VAL A 21 2.65 16.63 25.67
N TRP A 22 3.72 16.21 26.33
CA TRP A 22 4.91 15.65 25.66
C TRP A 22 4.64 14.36 24.89
N PRO A 23 3.97 13.34 25.44
CA PRO A 23 3.65 12.14 24.68
C PRO A 23 2.81 12.43 23.43
N VAL A 24 1.83 13.33 23.52
CA VAL A 24 0.99 13.73 22.38
C VAL A 24 1.83 14.42 21.32
N LEU A 25 2.63 15.44 21.69
CA LEU A 25 3.51 16.13 20.75
C LEU A 25 4.52 15.19 20.09
N TRP A 26 5.13 14.28 20.86
CA TRP A 26 6.06 13.29 20.33
C TRP A 26 5.42 12.35 19.35
N THR A 27 4.20 11.90 19.63
CA THR A 27 3.43 11.06 18.71
C THR A 27 3.08 11.81 17.43
N LEU A 28 2.66 13.07 17.52
CA LEU A 28 2.38 13.92 16.36
C LEU A 28 3.64 14.13 15.49
N ILE A 29 4.81 14.38 16.10
CA ILE A 29 6.07 14.49 15.39
C ILE A 29 6.40 13.20 14.63
N LYS A 30 6.23 12.03 15.26
CA LYS A 30 6.43 10.73 14.60
C LYS A 30 5.48 10.52 13.43
N ILE A 31 4.20 10.87 13.59
CA ILE A 31 3.19 10.78 12.53
C ILE A 31 3.60 11.66 11.34
N ILE A 32 3.95 12.92 11.59
CA ILE A 32 4.39 13.85 10.53
C ILE A 32 5.67 13.34 9.86
N ALA A 33 6.61 12.79 10.63
CA ALA A 33 7.87 12.24 10.10
C ALA A 33 7.65 11.04 9.16
N VAL A 34 6.54 10.30 9.29
CA VAL A 34 6.16 9.22 8.38
C VAL A 34 5.30 9.74 7.22
N LEU A 35 4.27 10.53 7.52
CA LEU A 35 3.30 10.96 6.52
C LEU A 35 3.89 11.96 5.51
N LEU A 36 4.78 12.88 5.93
CA LEU A 36 5.33 13.89 5.03
C LEU A 36 6.23 13.28 3.95
N PRO A 37 7.20 12.38 4.24
CA PRO A 37 7.93 11.65 3.21
C PRO A 37 7.02 10.77 2.34
N LEU A 38 6.01 10.12 2.93
CA LEU A 38 5.04 9.31 2.19
C LEU A 38 4.30 10.14 1.15
N MET A 39 3.78 11.31 1.52
CA MET A 39 3.11 12.21 0.57
C MET A 39 4.06 12.68 -0.53
N GLY A 40 5.34 12.90 -0.19
CA GLY A 40 6.39 13.14 -1.17
C GLY A 40 6.57 11.97 -2.14
N CYS A 41 6.65 10.74 -1.63
CA CYS A 41 6.75 9.53 -2.44
C CYS A 41 5.53 9.36 -3.36
N VAL A 42 4.31 9.59 -2.85
CA VAL A 42 3.07 9.55 -3.64
C VAL A 42 3.12 10.56 -4.79
N ALA A 43 3.52 11.80 -4.51
CA ALA A 43 3.65 12.84 -5.53
C ALA A 43 4.67 12.46 -6.61
N TYR A 44 5.87 12.03 -6.22
CA TYR A 44 6.92 11.65 -7.18
C TYR A 44 6.65 10.31 -7.88
N LEU A 45 5.82 9.45 -7.30
CA LEU A 45 5.40 8.22 -7.96
C LEU A 45 4.56 8.52 -9.21
N THR A 46 3.74 9.57 -9.20
CA THR A 46 2.99 10.00 -10.42
C THR A 46 3.93 10.43 -11.54
N LEU A 47 5.03 11.09 -11.22
CA LEU A 47 6.06 11.45 -12.19
C LEU A 47 6.80 10.21 -12.71
N TRP A 48 7.17 9.30 -11.81
CA TRP A 48 7.85 8.06 -12.17
C TRP A 48 7.00 7.20 -13.10
N GLU A 49 5.71 7.07 -12.80
CA GLU A 49 4.76 6.36 -13.66
C GLU A 49 4.72 6.92 -15.07
N ARG A 50 4.53 8.25 -15.23
CA ARG A 50 4.52 8.91 -16.53
C ARG A 50 5.83 8.73 -17.29
N LYS A 51 6.97 8.70 -16.60
CA LYS A 51 8.28 8.46 -17.22
C LYS A 51 8.47 6.99 -17.57
N ALA A 52 8.13 6.05 -16.70
CA ALA A 52 8.24 4.62 -16.96
C ALA A 52 7.39 4.21 -18.16
N ILE A 53 6.13 4.66 -18.24
CA ILE A 53 5.27 4.44 -19.40
C ILE A 53 5.86 5.10 -20.64
N GLY A 54 6.39 6.34 -20.53
CA GLY A 54 7.06 7.02 -21.63
C GLY A 54 8.23 6.22 -22.20
N PHE A 55 9.10 5.68 -21.35
CA PHE A 55 10.26 4.89 -21.77
C PHE A 55 9.84 3.57 -22.44
N THR A 56 8.82 2.88 -21.91
CA THR A 56 8.28 1.67 -22.57
C THR A 56 7.66 1.95 -23.92
N GLN A 57 7.12 3.16 -24.14
CA GLN A 57 6.54 3.62 -25.40
C GLN A 57 7.54 4.36 -26.31
N ILE A 58 8.85 4.33 -25.99
CA ILE A 58 9.92 5.01 -26.75
C ILE A 58 9.64 6.52 -26.90
N ARG A 59 9.10 7.15 -25.87
CA ARG A 59 8.86 8.59 -25.81
C ARG A 59 9.35 9.20 -24.48
N LEU A 60 9.66 10.49 -24.51
CA LEU A 60 10.00 11.23 -23.31
C LEU A 60 8.73 11.50 -22.48
N GLY A 61 8.79 11.19 -21.18
CA GLY A 61 7.78 11.62 -20.21
C GLY A 61 7.88 13.13 -19.92
N PRO A 62 7.17 13.63 -18.88
CA PRO A 62 7.22 15.05 -18.50
C PRO A 62 8.65 15.53 -18.26
N ASN A 63 9.09 16.59 -18.97
CA ASN A 63 10.45 17.13 -18.87
C ASN A 63 10.51 18.66 -18.90
N ARG A 64 9.37 19.37 -19.09
CA ARG A 64 9.32 20.82 -19.29
C ARG A 64 9.20 21.64 -18.01
N VAL A 65 8.52 21.11 -16.98
CA VAL A 65 8.26 21.82 -15.74
C VAL A 65 9.41 21.54 -14.76
N GLY A 66 10.35 22.47 -14.64
CA GLY A 66 11.58 22.33 -13.88
C GLY A 66 12.60 21.37 -14.51
N PRO A 67 13.77 21.16 -13.85
CA PRO A 67 14.79 20.24 -14.35
C PRO A 67 14.23 18.82 -14.47
N PHE A 68 14.29 18.24 -15.66
CA PHE A 68 13.79 16.88 -15.93
C PHE A 68 12.33 16.64 -15.54
N GLY A 69 11.49 17.67 -15.39
CA GLY A 69 10.08 17.55 -15.00
C GLY A 69 9.84 17.33 -13.50
N LEU A 70 10.84 17.55 -12.64
CA LEU A 70 10.73 17.32 -11.19
C LEU A 70 9.68 18.20 -10.48
N LEU A 71 9.35 19.36 -11.05
CA LEU A 71 8.33 20.25 -10.50
C LEU A 71 6.91 19.92 -11.01
N GLN A 72 6.75 18.94 -11.90
CA GLN A 72 5.44 18.56 -12.43
C GLN A 72 4.44 18.11 -11.36
N PRO A 73 4.81 17.25 -10.37
CA PRO A 73 3.89 16.87 -9.31
C PRO A 73 3.40 18.07 -8.47
N ILE A 74 4.28 19.04 -8.22
CA ILE A 74 3.92 20.26 -7.48
C ILE A 74 2.95 21.11 -8.28
N ALA A 75 3.18 21.26 -9.59
CA ALA A 75 2.26 21.99 -10.47
C ALA A 75 0.88 21.30 -10.55
N ASP A 76 0.85 19.97 -10.62
CA ASP A 76 -0.41 19.19 -10.62
C ASP A 76 -1.15 19.35 -9.27
N ALA A 77 -0.44 19.31 -8.14
CA ALA A 77 -1.02 19.53 -6.81
C ALA A 77 -1.59 20.96 -6.67
N LEU A 78 -0.85 21.99 -7.07
CA LEU A 78 -1.30 23.38 -7.03
C LEU A 78 -2.54 23.59 -7.91
N LYS A 79 -2.56 22.99 -9.11
CA LYS A 79 -3.74 23.03 -10.00
C LYS A 79 -4.98 22.44 -9.31
N LEU A 80 -4.86 21.30 -8.63
CA LEU A 80 -5.99 20.64 -7.95
C LEU A 80 -6.44 21.41 -6.70
N LEU A 81 -5.51 22.05 -5.98
CA LEU A 81 -5.81 22.89 -4.82
C LEU A 81 -6.56 24.16 -5.21
N THR A 82 -6.23 24.78 -6.36
CA THR A 82 -6.86 26.02 -6.83
C THR A 82 -8.14 25.79 -7.62
N LYS A 83 -8.40 24.52 -8.05
CA LYS A 83 -9.59 24.17 -8.81
C LYS A 83 -10.82 24.13 -7.92
N GLU A 84 -11.93 24.69 -8.39
CA GLU A 84 -13.22 24.71 -7.70
C GLU A 84 -13.76 23.31 -7.45
N ILE A 85 -14.30 23.09 -6.24
CA ILE A 85 -15.01 21.87 -5.86
C ILE A 85 -16.47 22.04 -6.24
N ILE A 86 -16.92 21.29 -7.24
CA ILE A 86 -18.29 21.32 -7.75
C ILE A 86 -19.05 20.16 -7.09
N ILE A 87 -20.17 20.47 -6.45
CA ILE A 87 -21.08 19.47 -5.89
C ILE A 87 -22.36 19.46 -6.72
N PRO A 88 -22.74 18.33 -7.35
CA PRO A 88 -23.96 18.22 -8.14
C PRO A 88 -25.19 18.58 -7.30
N THR A 89 -26.17 19.24 -7.91
CA THR A 89 -27.38 19.70 -7.21
C THR A 89 -28.21 18.57 -6.60
N ALA A 90 -28.22 17.42 -7.25
CA ALA A 90 -28.94 16.21 -6.83
C ALA A 90 -28.13 15.32 -5.89
N ALA A 91 -26.88 15.65 -5.57
CA ALA A 91 -26.01 14.87 -4.70
C ALA A 91 -26.31 15.11 -3.21
N SER A 92 -26.11 14.09 -2.38
CA SER A 92 -26.16 14.20 -0.92
C SER A 92 -24.87 14.83 -0.41
N LYS A 93 -24.86 16.16 -0.16
CA LYS A 93 -23.67 16.95 0.14
C LYS A 93 -22.77 16.37 1.26
N GLY A 94 -23.38 15.92 2.37
CA GLY A 94 -22.62 15.35 3.50
C GLY A 94 -21.91 14.05 3.14
N LEU A 95 -22.60 13.12 2.49
CA LEU A 95 -22.01 11.85 2.05
C LEU A 95 -21.02 12.05 0.90
N PHE A 96 -21.26 13.05 0.04
CA PHE A 96 -20.36 13.38 -1.07
C PHE A 96 -18.97 13.82 -0.57
N VAL A 97 -18.90 14.59 0.51
CA VAL A 97 -17.64 14.99 1.16
C VAL A 97 -17.05 13.84 1.98
N LEU A 98 -17.89 13.00 2.58
CA LEU A 98 -17.42 11.85 3.38
C LEU A 98 -16.71 10.79 2.55
N GLY A 99 -17.14 10.54 1.30
CA GLY A 99 -16.54 9.54 0.41
C GLY A 99 -15.01 9.65 0.31
N PRO A 100 -14.45 10.77 -0.20
CA PRO A 100 -13.00 10.97 -0.29
C PRO A 100 -12.27 10.86 1.05
N VAL A 101 -12.89 11.31 2.15
CA VAL A 101 -12.31 11.22 3.49
C VAL A 101 -12.20 9.76 3.94
N MET A 102 -13.25 8.97 3.68
CA MET A 102 -13.28 7.53 4.02
C MET A 102 -12.33 6.67 3.16
N THR A 103 -11.87 7.17 2.02
CA THR A 103 -10.83 6.48 1.23
C THR A 103 -9.43 6.85 1.69
N ILE A 104 -9.13 8.15 1.90
CA ILE A 104 -7.76 8.58 2.24
C ILE A 104 -7.41 8.29 3.71
N MET A 105 -8.35 8.39 4.64
CA MET A 105 -8.09 8.19 6.07
C MET A 105 -7.57 6.78 6.38
N PRO A 106 -8.20 5.70 5.90
CA PRO A 106 -7.69 4.34 6.09
C PRO A 106 -6.34 4.12 5.41
N ALA A 107 -6.16 4.62 4.18
CA ALA A 107 -4.91 4.52 3.46
C ALA A 107 -3.71 5.10 4.22
N LEU A 108 -3.91 6.24 4.91
CA LEU A 108 -2.88 6.84 5.76
C LEU A 108 -2.76 6.14 7.13
N ALA A 109 -3.87 5.72 7.74
CA ALA A 109 -3.86 5.06 9.04
C ALA A 109 -3.15 3.71 9.02
N ALA A 110 -3.20 2.97 7.92
CA ALA A 110 -2.51 1.70 7.73
C ALA A 110 -0.99 1.81 7.94
N TRP A 111 -0.38 2.97 7.64
CA TRP A 111 1.05 3.21 7.86
C TRP A 111 1.47 3.25 9.32
N SER A 112 0.53 3.36 10.26
CA SER A 112 0.85 3.39 11.69
C SER A 112 1.50 2.10 12.20
N VAL A 113 1.21 0.97 11.58
CA VAL A 113 1.72 -0.36 12.01
C VAL A 113 2.83 -0.89 11.12
N VAL A 114 3.17 -0.20 10.01
CA VAL A 114 4.23 -0.61 9.10
C VAL A 114 5.60 -0.38 9.75
N PRO A 115 6.43 -1.42 9.94
CA PRO A 115 7.75 -1.25 10.50
C PRO A 115 8.78 -0.87 9.43
N PHE A 116 9.57 0.17 9.68
CA PHE A 116 10.67 0.59 8.82
C PHE A 116 12.02 0.02 9.25
N GLY A 117 12.07 -0.62 10.40
CA GLY A 117 13.26 -1.24 10.99
C GLY A 117 12.89 -2.02 12.25
N PRO A 118 13.86 -2.68 12.91
CA PRO A 118 13.58 -3.52 14.10
C PRO A 118 12.86 -2.78 15.22
N GLU A 119 13.21 -1.51 15.45
CA GLU A 119 12.65 -0.65 16.50
C GLU A 119 11.92 0.58 15.94
N VAL A 120 11.85 0.70 14.60
CA VAL A 120 11.30 1.89 13.93
C VAL A 120 9.92 1.57 13.38
N ALA A 121 8.93 1.60 14.26
CA ALA A 121 7.51 1.56 13.92
C ALA A 121 6.77 2.66 14.70
N LEU A 122 5.70 3.24 14.14
CA LEU A 122 4.85 4.19 14.89
C LEU A 122 4.15 3.49 16.04
N ALA A 123 3.55 2.33 15.75
CA ALA A 123 2.87 1.48 16.72
C ALA A 123 3.27 0.02 16.47
N ASN A 124 4.10 -0.55 17.35
CA ASN A 124 4.43 -1.96 17.31
C ASN A 124 3.35 -2.73 18.08
N ILE A 125 2.36 -3.26 17.35
CA ILE A 125 1.21 -3.98 17.89
C ILE A 125 1.33 -5.46 17.54
N ASN A 126 1.11 -6.35 18.51
CA ASN A 126 1.14 -7.80 18.27
C ASN A 126 0.10 -8.28 17.25
N ALA A 127 -0.96 -7.52 17.01
CA ALA A 127 -1.98 -7.77 15.98
C ALA A 127 -1.87 -6.79 14.79
N GLY A 128 -0.65 -6.31 14.47
CA GLY A 128 -0.43 -5.28 13.45
C GLY A 128 -0.99 -5.64 12.08
N LEU A 129 -0.84 -6.88 11.65
CA LEU A 129 -1.35 -7.34 10.37
C LEU A 129 -2.88 -7.38 10.31
N LEU A 130 -3.55 -7.79 11.42
CA LEU A 130 -5.02 -7.75 11.51
C LEU A 130 -5.53 -6.30 11.49
N PHE A 131 -4.89 -5.40 12.23
CA PHE A 131 -5.22 -3.98 12.21
C PHE A 131 -5.13 -3.39 10.81
N LEU A 132 -4.06 -3.71 10.09
CA LEU A 132 -3.85 -3.24 8.73
C LEU A 132 -4.99 -3.70 7.82
N MET A 133 -5.32 -5.00 7.80
CA MET A 133 -6.42 -5.53 7.01
C MET A 133 -7.78 -4.91 7.36
N ALA A 134 -8.05 -4.72 8.66
CA ALA A 134 -9.29 -4.08 9.09
C ALA A 134 -9.40 -2.63 8.62
N VAL A 135 -8.29 -1.91 8.59
CA VAL A 135 -8.27 -0.51 8.17
C VAL A 135 -8.38 -0.39 6.65
N THR A 136 -7.67 -1.23 5.88
CA THR A 136 -7.78 -1.22 4.40
C THR A 136 -9.18 -1.59 3.94
N SER A 137 -9.86 -2.52 4.60
CA SER A 137 -11.25 -2.89 4.30
C SER A 137 -12.23 -1.71 4.41
N LEU A 138 -11.95 -0.71 5.24
CA LEU A 138 -12.80 0.47 5.37
C LEU A 138 -12.79 1.36 4.12
N GLU A 139 -11.76 1.28 3.31
CA GLU A 139 -11.65 2.08 2.09
C GLU A 139 -12.73 1.75 1.07
N VAL A 140 -13.12 0.49 0.99
CA VAL A 140 -14.21 0.02 0.11
C VAL A 140 -15.51 0.78 0.37
N TYR A 141 -15.81 1.09 1.63
CA TYR A 141 -17.00 1.89 1.97
C TYR A 141 -16.90 3.31 1.44
N GLY A 142 -15.69 3.90 1.41
CA GLY A 142 -15.49 5.21 0.81
C GLY A 142 -15.87 5.25 -0.67
N VAL A 143 -15.50 4.21 -1.43
CA VAL A 143 -15.85 4.06 -2.85
C VAL A 143 -17.36 3.90 -3.04
N ILE A 144 -18.01 3.05 -2.22
CA ILE A 144 -19.47 2.83 -2.28
C ILE A 144 -20.22 4.12 -1.97
N ILE A 145 -19.85 4.79 -0.88
CA ILE A 145 -20.48 6.05 -0.44
C ILE A 145 -20.32 7.13 -1.51
N ALA A 146 -19.13 7.25 -2.11
CA ALA A 146 -18.87 8.22 -3.15
C ALA A 146 -19.78 8.03 -4.39
N GLY A 147 -19.89 6.80 -4.87
CA GLY A 147 -20.77 6.49 -6.01
C GLY A 147 -22.25 6.68 -5.70
N TRP A 148 -22.68 6.31 -4.49
CA TRP A 148 -24.09 6.53 -4.06
C TRP A 148 -24.40 8.01 -3.90
N ALA A 149 -23.53 8.76 -3.21
CA ALA A 149 -23.74 10.17 -2.90
C ALA A 149 -23.82 11.06 -4.14
N SER A 150 -23.13 10.66 -5.22
CA SER A 150 -23.11 11.37 -6.50
C SER A 150 -24.46 11.42 -7.21
N ASN A 151 -25.40 10.50 -6.87
CA ASN A 151 -26.71 10.35 -7.51
C ASN A 151 -26.65 10.28 -9.06
N SER A 152 -25.59 9.69 -9.57
CA SER A 152 -25.33 9.46 -11.01
C SER A 152 -25.33 7.98 -11.30
N LYS A 153 -25.99 7.57 -12.40
CA LYS A 153 -26.07 6.15 -12.80
C LYS A 153 -24.68 5.55 -13.06
N TYR A 154 -23.80 6.29 -13.71
CA TYR A 154 -22.46 5.84 -14.04
C TYR A 154 -21.58 5.74 -12.80
N ALA A 155 -21.63 6.75 -11.91
CA ALA A 155 -20.89 6.73 -10.66
C ALA A 155 -21.31 5.56 -9.76
N PHE A 156 -22.60 5.29 -9.65
CA PHE A 156 -23.12 4.17 -8.85
C PHE A 156 -22.72 2.82 -9.42
N LEU A 157 -22.88 2.60 -10.73
CA LEU A 157 -22.45 1.34 -11.37
C LEU A 157 -20.94 1.14 -11.27
N GLY A 158 -20.15 2.19 -11.44
CA GLY A 158 -18.72 2.16 -11.28
C GLY A 158 -18.29 1.79 -9.85
N ALA A 159 -18.91 2.40 -8.84
CA ALA A 159 -18.67 2.11 -7.43
C ALA A 159 -19.00 0.65 -7.09
N MET A 160 -20.12 0.13 -7.56
CA MET A 160 -20.53 -1.28 -7.30
C MET A 160 -19.56 -2.27 -7.94
N ARG A 161 -19.08 -2.00 -9.15
CA ARG A 161 -18.09 -2.85 -9.82
C ARG A 161 -16.73 -2.79 -9.14
N ALA A 162 -16.29 -1.59 -8.75
CA ALA A 162 -15.04 -1.39 -8.02
C ALA A 162 -15.05 -2.09 -6.66
N SER A 163 -16.10 -1.89 -5.88
CA SER A 163 -16.21 -2.51 -4.55
C SER A 163 -16.28 -4.03 -4.61
N ALA A 164 -17.01 -4.58 -5.57
CA ALA A 164 -17.06 -6.04 -5.79
C ALA A 164 -15.68 -6.61 -6.15
N GLN A 165 -14.89 -5.89 -6.96
CA GLN A 165 -13.52 -6.26 -7.28
C GLN A 165 -12.64 -6.21 -6.01
N MET A 166 -12.58 -5.08 -5.31
CA MET A 166 -11.75 -4.89 -4.13
C MET A 166 -12.03 -5.98 -3.08
N VAL A 167 -13.29 -6.19 -2.69
CA VAL A 167 -13.68 -7.24 -1.72
C VAL A 167 -13.25 -8.65 -2.18
N SER A 168 -13.41 -8.97 -3.46
CA SER A 168 -13.06 -10.30 -3.98
C SER A 168 -11.55 -10.57 -3.89
N TYR A 169 -10.72 -9.57 -4.19
CA TYR A 169 -9.27 -9.70 -4.16
C TYR A 169 -8.71 -9.54 -2.74
N GLU A 170 -9.36 -8.77 -1.88
CA GLU A 170 -9.05 -8.69 -0.45
C GLU A 170 -9.18 -10.06 0.24
N ILE A 171 -10.21 -10.85 -0.11
CA ILE A 171 -10.34 -12.23 0.39
C ILE A 171 -9.15 -13.09 -0.07
N ALA A 172 -8.73 -12.97 -1.33
CA ALA A 172 -7.57 -13.72 -1.83
C ALA A 172 -6.27 -13.31 -1.13
N ILE A 173 -6.05 -12.01 -0.92
CA ILE A 173 -4.93 -11.48 -0.12
C ILE A 173 -5.00 -11.99 1.32
N GLY A 174 -6.18 -11.98 1.94
CA GLY A 174 -6.37 -12.50 3.29
C GLY A 174 -5.90 -13.95 3.43
N PHE A 175 -6.21 -14.83 2.48
CA PHE A 175 -5.68 -16.20 2.49
C PHE A 175 -4.17 -16.25 2.28
N CYS A 176 -3.59 -15.40 1.43
CA CYS A 176 -2.15 -15.30 1.28
C CYS A 176 -1.48 -14.91 2.62
N LEU A 177 -2.08 -13.96 3.35
CA LEU A 177 -1.59 -13.54 4.66
C LEU A 177 -1.68 -14.66 5.69
N VAL A 178 -2.78 -15.43 5.72
CA VAL A 178 -2.92 -16.58 6.61
C VAL A 178 -1.80 -17.60 6.40
N VAL A 179 -1.41 -17.86 5.15
CA VAL A 179 -0.27 -18.75 4.86
C VAL A 179 1.03 -18.21 5.43
N VAL A 180 1.30 -16.90 5.25
CA VAL A 180 2.51 -16.26 5.82
C VAL A 180 2.48 -16.28 7.34
N LEU A 181 1.32 -16.01 7.96
CA LEU A 181 1.14 -16.07 9.41
C LEU A 181 1.39 -17.47 9.98
N MET A 182 0.92 -18.49 9.29
CA MET A 182 1.13 -19.87 9.69
C MET A 182 2.62 -20.24 9.71
N VAL A 183 3.38 -19.73 8.75
CA VAL A 183 4.84 -19.94 8.64
C VAL A 183 5.60 -19.12 9.69
N SER A 184 5.24 -17.87 9.91
CA SER A 184 5.94 -16.98 10.86
C SER A 184 5.54 -17.20 12.32
N GLY A 185 4.34 -17.73 12.57
CA GLY A 185 3.81 -17.94 13.94
C GLY A 185 3.50 -16.65 14.71
N SER A 186 3.57 -15.47 14.08
CA SER A 186 3.31 -14.17 14.71
C SER A 186 2.47 -13.27 13.82
N LEU A 187 1.59 -12.48 14.43
CA LEU A 187 0.81 -11.41 13.78
C LEU A 187 1.55 -10.06 13.76
N ASN A 188 2.69 -9.99 14.44
CA ASN A 188 3.54 -8.81 14.48
C ASN A 188 4.40 -8.76 13.22
N MET A 189 4.30 -7.66 12.47
CA MET A 189 5.03 -7.51 11.22
C MET A 189 6.56 -7.47 11.40
N THR A 190 7.05 -6.99 12.56
CA THR A 190 8.47 -7.01 12.88
C THR A 190 8.99 -8.45 13.03
N ASP A 191 8.25 -9.31 13.72
CA ASP A 191 8.62 -10.71 13.92
C ASP A 191 8.59 -11.48 12.59
N ILE A 192 7.61 -11.18 11.71
CA ILE A 192 7.53 -11.77 10.36
C ILE A 192 8.81 -11.49 9.56
N VAL A 193 9.33 -10.27 9.63
CA VAL A 193 10.58 -9.91 8.93
C VAL A 193 11.77 -10.59 9.58
N MET A 194 11.87 -10.55 10.91
CA MET A 194 13.01 -11.16 11.63
C MET A 194 13.06 -12.68 11.42
N GLY A 195 11.91 -13.35 11.37
CA GLY A 195 11.82 -14.78 11.04
C GLY A 195 12.37 -15.14 9.67
N GLN A 196 12.30 -14.26 8.68
CA GLN A 196 12.88 -14.48 7.35
C GLN A 196 14.41 -14.38 7.31
N GLY A 197 15.01 -13.76 8.33
CA GLY A 197 16.48 -13.68 8.48
C GLY A 197 17.10 -14.97 9.04
N ILE A 198 16.28 -15.93 9.46
CA ILE A 198 16.73 -17.19 10.06
C ILE A 198 16.49 -18.31 9.05
N GLY A 199 17.52 -19.11 8.76
CA GLY A 199 17.37 -20.25 7.86
C GLY A 199 18.71 -20.80 7.37
N ILE A 200 18.69 -21.98 6.74
CA ILE A 200 19.89 -22.69 6.29
C ILE A 200 20.70 -21.86 5.28
N ALA A 201 20.04 -21.11 4.40
CA ALA A 201 20.70 -20.28 3.41
C ALA A 201 21.22 -18.97 4.01
N ALA A 202 20.53 -18.41 5.03
CA ALA A 202 20.98 -17.23 5.76
C ALA A 202 22.30 -17.51 6.48
N ASN A 203 22.46 -18.68 7.09
CA ASN A 203 23.71 -19.13 7.73
C ASN A 203 24.89 -19.23 6.76
N LYS A 204 24.64 -19.28 5.44
CA LYS A 204 25.68 -19.27 4.38
C LYS A 204 25.89 -17.85 3.80
N GLY A 205 25.31 -16.82 4.39
CA GLY A 205 25.43 -15.43 3.93
C GLY A 205 24.50 -15.06 2.76
N LEU A 206 23.68 -15.98 2.26
CA LEU A 206 22.71 -15.75 1.17
C LEU A 206 21.32 -15.58 1.73
N THR A 207 21.06 -14.47 2.43
CA THR A 207 19.81 -14.23 3.13
C THR A 207 18.60 -14.18 2.20
N PHE A 208 18.76 -13.71 0.95
CA PHE A 208 17.66 -13.61 -0.02
C PHE A 208 17.02 -14.96 -0.38
N LEU A 209 17.75 -16.08 -0.25
CA LEU A 209 17.24 -17.44 -0.47
C LEU A 209 16.45 -18.00 0.72
N SER A 210 16.61 -17.40 1.91
CA SER A 210 15.83 -17.76 3.11
C SER A 210 14.50 -17.04 3.19
N TRP A 211 14.28 -16.02 2.36
CA TRP A 211 13.03 -15.25 2.38
C TRP A 211 11.85 -16.07 1.89
N ASN A 212 10.66 -15.70 2.34
CA ASN A 212 9.42 -16.41 2.06
C ASN A 212 9.03 -16.47 0.57
N TRP A 213 9.59 -15.61 -0.30
CA TRP A 213 9.25 -15.60 -1.72
C TRP A 213 9.57 -16.92 -2.43
N LEU A 214 10.63 -17.62 -2.04
CA LEU A 214 11.04 -18.87 -2.68
C LEU A 214 10.16 -20.06 -2.25
N PRO A 215 10.01 -20.38 -0.93
CA PRO A 215 9.18 -21.50 -0.52
C PRO A 215 7.67 -21.24 -0.74
N LEU A 216 7.23 -19.98 -0.71
CA LEU A 216 5.83 -19.60 -0.92
C LEU A 216 5.61 -18.95 -2.30
N PHE A 217 6.39 -19.32 -3.32
CA PHE A 217 6.34 -18.70 -4.65
C PHE A 217 4.93 -18.58 -5.25
N PRO A 218 4.06 -19.62 -5.24
CA PRO A 218 2.70 -19.48 -5.77
C PRO A 218 1.87 -18.43 -5.02
N ILE A 219 2.01 -18.35 -3.69
CA ILE A 219 1.33 -17.37 -2.86
C ILE A 219 1.86 -15.96 -3.11
N PHE A 220 3.17 -15.81 -3.29
CA PHE A 220 3.79 -14.55 -3.67
C PHE A 220 3.22 -14.01 -5.00
N VAL A 221 3.09 -14.87 -6.02
CA VAL A 221 2.51 -14.48 -7.32
C VAL A 221 1.04 -14.11 -7.18
N VAL A 222 0.24 -14.90 -6.44
CA VAL A 222 -1.17 -14.57 -6.20
C VAL A 222 -1.31 -13.26 -5.42
N TYR A 223 -0.49 -13.04 -4.39
CA TYR A 223 -0.47 -11.78 -3.65
C TYR A 223 -0.14 -10.58 -4.56
N PHE A 224 0.91 -10.69 -5.39
CA PHE A 224 1.33 -9.63 -6.30
C PHE A 224 0.22 -9.25 -7.30
N ILE A 225 -0.46 -10.24 -7.89
CA ILE A 225 -1.55 -9.98 -8.85
C ILE A 225 -2.79 -9.44 -8.12
N SER A 226 -3.09 -9.97 -6.94
CA SER A 226 -4.24 -9.51 -6.14
C SER A 226 -4.06 -8.07 -5.65
N SER A 227 -2.83 -7.66 -5.29
CA SER A 227 -2.54 -6.29 -4.88
C SER A 227 -2.68 -5.29 -6.03
N LEU A 228 -2.37 -5.68 -7.28
CA LEU A 228 -2.68 -4.87 -8.46
C LEU A 228 -4.19 -4.69 -8.66
N ALA A 229 -4.97 -5.74 -8.42
CA ALA A 229 -6.41 -5.68 -8.58
C ALA A 229 -7.09 -4.89 -7.45
N GLU A 230 -6.58 -4.96 -6.23
CA GLU A 230 -7.09 -4.19 -5.08
C GLU A 230 -6.83 -2.70 -5.23
N THR A 231 -5.67 -2.31 -5.78
CA THR A 231 -5.35 -0.92 -6.07
C THR A 231 -5.98 -0.40 -7.36
N ASN A 232 -6.93 -1.12 -7.96
CA ASN A 232 -7.61 -0.79 -9.21
C ASN A 232 -6.67 -0.40 -10.36
N ARG A 233 -5.44 -0.95 -10.37
CA ARG A 233 -4.45 -0.64 -11.41
C ARG A 233 -4.56 -1.56 -12.60
N HIS A 234 -4.18 -1.05 -13.75
CA HIS A 234 -4.07 -1.83 -14.97
C HIS A 234 -3.22 -3.09 -14.75
N PRO A 235 -3.64 -4.29 -15.20
CA PRO A 235 -4.74 -4.60 -16.15
C PRO A 235 -6.14 -4.73 -15.54
N PHE A 236 -6.30 -4.55 -14.23
CA PHE A 236 -7.56 -4.73 -13.48
C PHE A 236 -8.32 -3.41 -13.27
N ASP A 237 -8.05 -2.39 -14.07
CA ASP A 237 -8.62 -1.06 -13.99
C ASP A 237 -10.03 -1.03 -14.62
N VAL A 238 -11.01 -1.47 -13.85
CA VAL A 238 -12.43 -1.46 -14.24
C VAL A 238 -13.07 -0.11 -13.95
N VAL A 239 -12.49 0.65 -13.02
CA VAL A 239 -13.03 1.92 -12.54
C VAL A 239 -12.74 3.07 -13.49
N GLU A 240 -11.47 3.19 -13.95
CA GLU A 240 -11.02 4.25 -14.86
C GLU A 240 -11.27 3.89 -16.35
N GLY A 241 -12.03 2.83 -16.61
CA GLY A 241 -12.36 2.42 -17.97
C GLY A 241 -13.18 3.48 -18.72
N GLU A 242 -12.51 4.52 -19.25
CA GLU A 242 -13.15 5.62 -19.99
C GLU A 242 -14.11 5.13 -21.07
N SER A 243 -13.78 4.01 -21.70
CA SER A 243 -14.61 3.38 -22.74
C SER A 243 -15.86 2.66 -22.20
N GLU A 244 -15.92 2.32 -20.91
CA GLU A 244 -17.04 1.58 -20.31
C GLU A 244 -17.92 2.44 -19.39
N ILE A 245 -17.32 3.16 -18.43
CA ILE A 245 -18.03 3.85 -17.33
C ILE A 245 -17.48 5.28 -17.11
N VAL A 246 -16.83 5.87 -18.08
CA VAL A 246 -16.24 7.22 -18.07
C VAL A 246 -15.10 7.37 -17.03
N ALA A 247 -15.39 7.47 -15.74
CA ALA A 247 -14.40 7.50 -14.64
C ALA A 247 -14.98 6.88 -13.34
N GLY A 248 -15.93 5.97 -13.47
CA GLY A 248 -16.50 5.23 -12.35
C GLY A 248 -17.04 6.13 -11.23
N HIS A 249 -16.70 5.82 -9.98
CA HIS A 249 -17.17 6.56 -8.80
C HIS A 249 -16.64 7.99 -8.70
N MET A 250 -15.58 8.34 -9.42
CA MET A 250 -14.94 9.66 -9.40
C MET A 250 -15.51 10.64 -10.42
N VAL A 251 -16.45 10.23 -11.30
CA VAL A 251 -16.97 11.02 -12.43
C VAL A 251 -17.42 12.41 -12.00
N GLU A 252 -18.14 12.53 -10.90
CA GLU A 252 -18.75 13.77 -10.43
C GLU A 252 -17.80 14.59 -9.53
N TYR A 253 -16.65 14.05 -9.16
CA TYR A 253 -15.72 14.73 -8.26
C TYR A 253 -14.76 15.65 -9.02
N SER A 254 -14.48 16.83 -8.45
CA SER A 254 -13.55 17.81 -9.03
C SER A 254 -12.61 18.39 -7.97
N GLY A 255 -11.53 19.04 -8.43
CA GLY A 255 -10.59 19.75 -7.56
C GLY A 255 -9.94 18.84 -6.50
N MET A 256 -9.91 19.33 -5.27
CA MET A 256 -9.27 18.61 -4.16
C MET A 256 -9.97 17.30 -3.79
N ALA A 257 -11.30 17.22 -3.91
CA ALA A 257 -12.06 16.00 -3.63
C ALA A 257 -11.66 14.85 -4.56
N PHE A 258 -11.45 15.13 -5.85
CA PHE A 258 -10.89 14.17 -6.79
C PHE A 258 -9.44 13.79 -6.45
N ALA A 259 -8.63 14.79 -6.06
CA ALA A 259 -7.24 14.55 -5.68
C ALA A 259 -7.11 13.58 -4.50
N MET A 260 -8.04 13.61 -3.54
CA MET A 260 -8.00 12.71 -2.37
C MET A 260 -8.14 11.24 -2.75
N PHE A 261 -8.97 10.90 -3.75
CA PHE A 261 -9.06 9.52 -4.26
C PHE A 261 -7.74 9.08 -4.89
N PHE A 262 -7.18 9.91 -5.76
CA PHE A 262 -5.87 9.60 -6.37
C PHE A 262 -4.75 9.47 -5.33
N LEU A 263 -4.72 10.34 -4.34
CA LEU A 263 -3.73 10.24 -3.25
C LEU A 263 -3.88 8.93 -2.47
N ALA A 264 -5.11 8.52 -2.16
CA ALA A 264 -5.40 7.26 -1.49
C ALA A 264 -4.93 6.07 -2.35
N GLU A 265 -5.28 6.06 -3.63
CA GLU A 265 -4.91 4.99 -4.56
C GLU A 265 -3.38 4.84 -4.69
N TYR A 266 -2.63 5.93 -4.86
CA TYR A 266 -1.17 5.87 -4.92
C TYR A 266 -0.54 5.52 -3.56
N ALA A 267 -1.12 5.99 -2.45
CA ALA A 267 -0.67 5.60 -1.11
C ALA A 267 -0.84 4.09 -0.87
N ASN A 268 -1.97 3.53 -1.32
CA ASN A 268 -2.21 2.08 -1.26
C ASN A 268 -1.29 1.29 -2.18
N MET A 269 -0.99 1.80 -3.36
CA MET A 269 -0.04 1.14 -4.25
C MET A 269 1.35 1.02 -3.60
N ILE A 270 1.81 2.06 -2.91
CA ILE A 270 3.05 2.00 -2.13
C ILE A 270 2.88 1.05 -0.94
N LEU A 271 1.76 1.12 -0.21
CA LEU A 271 1.48 0.26 0.93
C LEU A 271 1.51 -1.23 0.57
N MET A 272 0.79 -1.64 -0.49
CA MET A 272 0.76 -3.02 -0.97
C MET A 272 2.14 -3.50 -1.43
N SER A 273 2.94 -2.60 -2.01
CA SER A 273 4.32 -2.90 -2.39
C SER A 273 5.21 -3.10 -1.17
N VAL A 274 5.08 -2.26 -0.14
CA VAL A 274 5.82 -2.40 1.12
C VAL A 274 5.42 -3.68 1.85
N LEU A 275 4.12 -4.01 1.87
CA LEU A 275 3.64 -5.28 2.45
C LEU A 275 4.17 -6.49 1.69
N CYS A 276 4.21 -6.44 0.36
CA CYS A 276 4.85 -7.48 -0.45
C CYS A 276 6.30 -7.72 -0.01
N VAL A 277 7.05 -6.64 0.23
CA VAL A 277 8.43 -6.69 0.69
C VAL A 277 8.54 -7.24 2.12
N ILE A 278 7.68 -6.82 3.03
CA ILE A 278 7.66 -7.27 4.43
C ILE A 278 7.33 -8.77 4.51
N LEU A 279 6.34 -9.23 3.77
CA LEU A 279 5.82 -10.59 3.87
C LEU A 279 6.66 -11.62 3.13
N PHE A 280 7.26 -11.24 1.99
CA PHE A 280 7.92 -12.18 1.08
C PHE A 280 9.38 -11.88 0.80
N LEU A 281 9.81 -10.62 0.81
CA LEU A 281 11.14 -10.20 0.37
C LEU A 281 12.05 -9.76 1.52
N GLY A 282 11.77 -10.21 2.75
CA GLY A 282 12.62 -9.99 3.92
C GLY A 282 12.66 -8.54 4.42
N GLY A 283 11.65 -7.72 4.11
CA GLY A 283 11.53 -6.36 4.65
C GLY A 283 12.82 -5.54 4.53
N TRP A 284 13.33 -5.06 5.65
CA TRP A 284 14.57 -4.27 5.76
C TRP A 284 15.86 -5.10 5.79
N LEU A 285 15.79 -6.45 5.75
CA LEU A 285 16.97 -7.29 5.77
C LEU A 285 17.79 -7.12 4.48
N PRO A 286 19.14 -7.10 4.55
CA PRO A 286 19.98 -7.06 3.38
C PRO A 286 19.88 -8.38 2.60
N PRO A 287 20.02 -8.36 1.26
CA PRO A 287 19.94 -9.58 0.44
C PRO A 287 21.12 -10.53 0.62
N ILE A 288 22.27 -10.00 0.99
CA ILE A 288 23.49 -10.75 1.25
C ILE A 288 24.08 -10.26 2.57
N ASP A 289 24.41 -11.19 3.45
CA ASP A 289 25.08 -10.83 4.70
C ASP A 289 26.58 -10.60 4.44
N SER A 290 26.91 -9.34 4.18
CA SER A 290 28.28 -8.87 4.00
C SER A 290 28.50 -7.54 4.70
N VAL A 291 29.72 -7.25 5.06
CA VAL A 291 30.09 -6.01 5.78
C VAL A 291 29.62 -4.76 5.03
N VAL A 292 29.72 -4.75 3.71
CA VAL A 292 29.32 -3.62 2.87
C VAL A 292 27.78 -3.42 2.88
N PHE A 293 27.00 -4.49 2.79
CA PHE A 293 25.54 -4.43 2.77
C PHE A 293 24.96 -4.08 4.15
N ASN A 294 25.64 -4.49 5.22
CA ASN A 294 25.23 -4.18 6.59
C ASN A 294 25.54 -2.72 7.01
N LEU A 295 26.41 -2.00 6.27
CA LEU A 295 26.60 -0.55 6.46
C LEU A 295 25.38 0.27 6.03
N ILE A 296 24.54 -0.25 5.15
CA ILE A 296 23.36 0.45 4.64
C ILE A 296 22.22 0.30 5.67
N PRO A 297 21.62 1.39 6.15
CA PRO A 297 20.50 1.35 7.08
C PRO A 297 19.33 0.52 6.51
N GLY A 298 18.66 -0.28 7.36
CA GLY A 298 17.58 -1.19 6.93
C GLY A 298 16.41 -0.51 6.21
N TRP A 299 16.05 0.72 6.61
CA TRP A 299 14.98 1.47 5.95
C TRP A 299 15.28 1.80 4.47
N ILE A 300 16.57 1.92 4.10
CA ILE A 300 16.96 2.10 2.70
C ILE A 300 16.72 0.82 1.91
N TRP A 301 17.02 -0.35 2.48
CA TRP A 301 16.73 -1.64 1.86
C TRP A 301 15.24 -1.84 1.63
N LEU A 302 14.43 -1.51 2.63
CA LEU A 302 12.98 -1.52 2.50
C LEU A 302 12.52 -0.61 1.35
N GLY A 303 13.05 0.61 1.28
CA GLY A 303 12.74 1.57 0.23
C GLY A 303 13.13 1.09 -1.18
N ILE A 304 14.34 0.55 -1.35
CA ILE A 304 14.83 0.04 -2.65
C ILE A 304 13.96 -1.13 -3.12
N LYS A 305 13.69 -2.11 -2.25
CA LYS A 305 12.86 -3.27 -2.60
C LYS A 305 11.43 -2.87 -2.95
N SER A 306 10.83 -1.96 -2.15
CA SER A 306 9.49 -1.44 -2.42
C SER A 306 9.44 -0.67 -3.73
N PHE A 307 10.46 0.13 -4.04
CA PHE A 307 10.57 0.83 -5.32
C PHE A 307 10.64 -0.13 -6.52
N VAL A 308 11.36 -1.25 -6.38
CA VAL A 308 11.38 -2.29 -7.42
C VAL A 308 9.99 -2.90 -7.62
N VAL A 309 9.28 -3.26 -6.53
CA VAL A 309 7.92 -3.83 -6.62
C VAL A 309 6.94 -2.84 -7.24
N VAL A 310 6.97 -1.58 -6.82
CA VAL A 310 6.17 -0.50 -7.45
C VAL A 310 6.49 -0.35 -8.93
N THR A 311 7.77 -0.39 -9.30
CA THR A 311 8.17 -0.30 -10.71
C THR A 311 7.67 -1.51 -11.51
N MET A 312 7.61 -2.70 -10.92
CA MET A 312 6.98 -3.87 -11.54
C MET A 312 5.47 -3.65 -11.77
N PHE A 313 4.75 -3.00 -10.84
CA PHE A 313 3.35 -2.63 -11.05
C PHE A 313 3.19 -1.70 -12.26
N LEU A 314 4.06 -0.70 -12.38
CA LEU A 314 4.05 0.23 -13.51
C LEU A 314 4.42 -0.45 -14.84
N TRP A 315 5.35 -1.40 -14.79
CA TRP A 315 5.74 -2.19 -15.97
C TRP A 315 4.58 -3.09 -16.45
N VAL A 316 3.89 -3.76 -15.53
CA VAL A 316 2.69 -4.54 -15.84
C VAL A 316 1.61 -3.65 -16.48
N ARG A 317 1.40 -2.43 -15.95
CA ARG A 317 0.48 -1.44 -16.54
C ARG A 317 0.84 -1.10 -17.99
N ALA A 318 2.11 -1.00 -18.29
CA ALA A 318 2.58 -0.62 -19.63
C ALA A 318 2.55 -1.75 -20.66
N THR A 319 2.50 -3.02 -20.22
CA THR A 319 2.68 -4.19 -21.07
C THR A 319 1.41 -5.00 -21.30
N PHE A 320 0.56 -5.14 -20.29
CA PHE A 320 -0.64 -5.98 -20.39
C PHE A 320 -1.87 -5.20 -20.85
N PRO A 321 -2.73 -5.82 -21.69
CA PRO A 321 -4.03 -5.23 -22.03
C PRO A 321 -4.98 -5.31 -20.82
N ARG A 322 -6.03 -4.47 -20.82
CA ARG A 322 -7.07 -4.47 -19.79
C ARG A 322 -7.91 -5.73 -19.86
N PHE A 323 -8.20 -6.31 -18.71
CA PHE A 323 -9.14 -7.42 -18.57
C PHE A 323 -10.58 -6.91 -18.47
N ARG A 324 -11.51 -7.73 -18.94
CA ARG A 324 -12.94 -7.47 -18.79
C ARG A 324 -13.40 -7.85 -17.38
N TYR A 325 -14.43 -7.17 -16.86
CA TYR A 325 -14.93 -7.38 -15.50
C TYR A 325 -15.25 -8.85 -15.15
N ASP A 326 -15.92 -9.56 -16.07
CA ASP A 326 -16.24 -10.99 -15.87
C ASP A 326 -14.98 -11.87 -15.78
N GLN A 327 -13.94 -11.55 -16.52
CA GLN A 327 -12.65 -12.26 -16.45
C GLN A 327 -11.95 -12.02 -15.11
N ILE A 328 -11.97 -10.77 -14.64
CA ILE A 328 -11.40 -10.37 -13.35
C ILE A 328 -12.08 -11.12 -12.22
N MET A 329 -13.41 -11.10 -12.16
CA MET A 329 -14.19 -11.83 -11.13
C MET A 329 -13.97 -13.34 -11.20
N ARG A 330 -13.87 -13.92 -12.41
CA ARG A 330 -13.57 -15.33 -12.58
C ARG A 330 -12.17 -15.70 -12.08
N LEU A 331 -11.18 -14.86 -12.34
CA LEU A 331 -9.81 -15.05 -11.88
C LEU A 331 -9.73 -15.09 -10.34
N GLY A 332 -10.35 -14.13 -9.67
CA GLY A 332 -10.39 -14.07 -8.20
C GLY A 332 -11.07 -15.29 -7.59
N TRP A 333 -12.33 -15.53 -7.97
CA TRP A 333 -13.16 -16.57 -7.33
C TRP A 333 -12.83 -18.00 -7.76
N LYS A 334 -12.55 -18.24 -9.05
CA LYS A 334 -12.35 -19.61 -9.57
C LYS A 334 -10.88 -20.06 -9.58
N ILE A 335 -9.92 -19.13 -9.50
CA ILE A 335 -8.51 -19.48 -9.56
C ILE A 335 -7.80 -19.10 -8.27
N PHE A 336 -7.80 -17.84 -7.85
CA PHE A 336 -6.97 -17.40 -6.73
C PHE A 336 -7.44 -17.96 -5.39
N ILE A 337 -8.73 -17.88 -5.06
CA ILE A 337 -9.25 -18.43 -3.80
C ILE A 337 -9.00 -19.94 -3.70
N PRO A 338 -9.34 -20.79 -4.69
CA PRO A 338 -9.03 -22.21 -4.62
C PRO A 338 -7.53 -22.52 -4.53
N VAL A 339 -6.69 -21.81 -5.29
CA VAL A 339 -5.22 -22.00 -5.25
C VAL A 339 -4.67 -21.66 -3.87
N THR A 340 -5.08 -20.54 -3.27
CA THR A 340 -4.61 -20.14 -1.93
C THR A 340 -5.08 -21.12 -0.85
N LEU A 341 -6.31 -21.63 -0.92
CA LEU A 341 -6.82 -22.63 0.01
C LEU A 341 -6.07 -23.97 -0.09
N VAL A 342 -5.84 -24.46 -1.31
CA VAL A 342 -5.05 -25.68 -1.52
C VAL A 342 -3.63 -25.50 -1.01
N TRP A 343 -3.00 -24.36 -1.33
CA TRP A 343 -1.62 -24.09 -0.89
C TRP A 343 -1.51 -23.95 0.62
N LEU A 344 -2.52 -23.41 1.30
CA LEU A 344 -2.59 -23.35 2.75
C LEU A 344 -2.51 -24.77 3.35
N VAL A 345 -3.27 -25.72 2.82
CA VAL A 345 -3.24 -27.12 3.27
C VAL A 345 -1.87 -27.76 2.98
N VAL A 346 -1.29 -27.49 1.80
CA VAL A 346 0.04 -28.00 1.44
C VAL A 346 1.10 -27.49 2.41
N VAL A 347 1.11 -26.20 2.72
CA VAL A 347 2.08 -25.61 3.66
C VAL A 347 1.87 -26.14 5.07
N ALA A 348 0.62 -26.28 5.53
CA ALA A 348 0.31 -26.89 6.83
C ALA A 348 0.85 -28.31 6.95
N ALA A 349 0.66 -29.13 5.92
CA ALA A 349 1.23 -30.48 5.86
C ALA A 349 2.76 -30.46 5.82
N TRP A 350 3.36 -29.56 5.02
CA TRP A 350 4.82 -29.43 4.91
C TRP A 350 5.46 -29.06 6.25
N MET A 351 4.87 -28.15 7.01
CA MET A 351 5.37 -27.74 8.32
C MET A 351 5.39 -28.89 9.35
N GLN A 352 4.57 -29.94 9.18
CA GLN A 352 4.56 -31.11 10.05
C GLN A 352 5.60 -32.16 9.65
N THR A 353 6.19 -32.07 8.49
CA THR A 353 7.22 -33.02 8.03
C THR A 353 8.59 -32.69 8.63
N SER A 354 9.51 -33.67 8.58
CA SER A 354 10.93 -33.48 8.96
C SER A 354 11.70 -32.53 8.05
N PHE A 355 11.16 -32.23 6.84
CA PHE A 355 11.73 -31.30 5.87
C PHE A 355 11.24 -29.85 6.05
N ASN A 356 10.79 -29.51 7.25
CA ASN A 356 10.37 -28.16 7.57
C ASN A 356 11.57 -27.18 7.48
N ILE A 357 11.48 -26.19 6.58
CA ILE A 357 12.53 -25.20 6.32
C ILE A 357 12.50 -24.07 7.36
N TRP A 358 11.36 -23.87 8.04
CA TRP A 358 11.10 -22.77 8.98
C TRP A 358 11.37 -23.14 10.45
N LYS A 359 11.90 -24.34 10.72
CA LYS A 359 12.32 -24.77 12.06
C LYS A 359 13.75 -24.39 12.36
#